data_d857e58ca4789ebf7caa8bc37d4640c2
#
_entry.id   d857e58ca4789ebf7caa8bc37d4640c2
#
_cell.length_a   1.000
_cell.length_b   1.000
_cell.length_c   1.000
_cell.angle_alpha   90.00
_cell.angle_beta   90.00
_cell.angle_gamma   90.00
#
_symmetry.space_group_name_H-M   'P 1'
#
loop_
_entity.id
_entity.type
_entity.pdbx_description
1 polymer ?
#
loop_
_entity_poly.entity_id
_entity_poly.type
_entity_poly.pdbx_seq_one_letter_code
_entity_poly.pdbx_strand_id
1 'polypeptide(L)'
;MSTPARTYGEYGGRYVPETLIPGLEELEQGWREALADPKFRTELDELGSSYGGRPTPLTPAERFAPGKRLYLKREDLLHTGAHKLNNALGQAVLARRLGKRRIVAETGAGQHGVATATVCARFGLDCVVYMGVEDMRRQAPNVERMGLLGAEVRPVEFGTKTLRRRRARRSATGLRTSSRPII
;
A
#
# COMPACT_ATOMS: atom_id res chain seq x y z
N MET A 1 20.69 -4.36 24.50
CA MET A 1 19.78 -4.16 23.34
C MET A 1 20.60 -4.33 22.08
N SER A 2 20.33 -5.35 21.26
CA SER A 2 21.08 -5.56 20.03
C SER A 2 20.67 -4.47 19.02
N THR A 3 21.66 -3.80 18.43
CA THR A 3 21.45 -2.87 17.32
C THR A 3 20.67 -3.60 16.21
N PRO A 4 19.53 -3.10 15.75
CA PRO A 4 18.76 -3.76 14.71
C PRO A 4 19.61 -3.93 13.45
N ALA A 5 19.51 -5.10 12.81
CA ALA A 5 20.28 -5.42 11.61
C ALA A 5 19.98 -4.37 10.52
N ARG A 6 21.02 -3.72 10.01
CA ARG A 6 20.89 -2.71 8.93
C ARG A 6 20.66 -3.34 7.55
N THR A 7 20.75 -4.66 7.45
CA THR A 7 20.64 -5.42 6.20
C THR A 7 19.76 -6.65 6.41
N TYR A 8 19.24 -7.20 5.32
CA TYR A 8 18.46 -8.44 5.27
C TYR A 8 19.36 -9.54 4.67
N GLY A 9 20.21 -10.15 5.51
CA GLY A 9 21.28 -11.02 5.06
C GLY A 9 22.32 -10.23 4.24
N GLU A 10 22.63 -10.69 3.05
CA GLU A 10 23.54 -10.02 2.10
C GLU A 10 22.86 -8.88 1.29
N TYR A 11 21.55 -8.71 1.43
CA TYR A 11 20.76 -7.75 0.65
C TYR A 11 20.31 -6.54 1.48
N GLY A 12 20.08 -5.46 0.77
CA GLY A 12 19.43 -4.28 1.30
C GLY A 12 20.34 -3.37 2.09
N GLY A 13 19.71 -2.50 2.87
CA GLY A 13 20.34 -1.47 3.70
C GLY A 13 19.33 -0.38 4.00
N ARG A 14 19.63 0.46 5.01
CA ARG A 14 18.78 1.60 5.39
C ARG A 14 19.32 2.88 4.76
N TYR A 15 19.19 3.01 3.44
CA TYR A 15 19.61 4.20 2.69
C TYR A 15 18.52 5.28 2.72
N VAL A 16 18.24 5.81 3.91
CA VAL A 16 17.21 6.82 4.15
C VAL A 16 17.79 7.99 4.94
N PRO A 17 17.17 9.19 4.89
CA PRO A 17 17.53 10.28 5.79
C PRO A 17 17.45 9.84 7.26
N GLU A 18 18.41 10.27 8.08
CA GLU A 18 18.50 9.89 9.50
C GLU A 18 17.21 10.18 10.28
N THR A 19 16.50 11.23 9.90
CA THR A 19 15.22 11.62 10.49
C THR A 19 14.12 10.56 10.34
N LEU A 20 14.25 9.61 9.42
CA LEU A 20 13.30 8.51 9.22
C LEU A 20 13.68 7.24 10.00
N ILE A 21 14.92 7.14 10.51
CA ILE A 21 15.40 5.93 11.20
C ILE A 21 14.52 5.55 12.38
N PRO A 22 14.15 6.46 13.31
CA PRO A 22 13.29 6.09 14.44
C PRO A 22 11.93 5.54 14.01
N GLY A 23 11.33 6.09 12.94
CA GLY A 23 10.07 5.58 12.40
C GLY A 23 10.20 4.19 11.78
N LEU A 24 11.33 3.90 11.14
CA LEU A 24 11.61 2.55 10.59
C LEU A 24 11.87 1.52 11.69
N GLU A 25 12.50 1.92 12.79
CA GLU A 25 12.72 1.06 13.96
C GLU A 25 11.39 0.73 14.65
N GLU A 26 10.53 1.73 14.84
CA GLU A 26 9.16 1.52 15.33
C GLU A 26 8.38 0.55 14.45
N LEU A 27 8.46 0.71 13.11
CA LEU A 27 7.81 -0.18 12.16
C LEU A 27 8.35 -1.60 12.24
N GLU A 28 9.68 -1.76 12.29
CA GLU A 28 10.33 -3.08 12.36
C GLU A 28 9.94 -3.82 13.64
N GLN A 29 9.95 -3.13 14.77
CA GLN A 29 9.55 -3.70 16.05
C GLN A 29 8.06 -4.11 16.01
N GLY A 30 7.18 -3.21 15.58
CA GLY A 30 5.76 -3.50 15.50
C GLY A 30 5.43 -4.63 14.51
N TRP A 31 6.19 -4.76 13.43
CA TRP A 31 6.07 -5.88 12.50
C TRP A 31 6.46 -7.21 13.14
N ARG A 32 7.57 -7.26 13.89
CA ARG A 32 8.01 -8.47 14.61
C ARG A 32 6.96 -8.91 15.64
N GLU A 33 6.43 -7.97 16.41
CA GLU A 33 5.38 -8.23 17.39
C GLU A 33 4.09 -8.71 16.74
N ALA A 34 3.69 -8.09 15.62
CA ALA A 34 2.52 -8.49 14.86
C ALA A 34 2.66 -9.91 14.31
N LEU A 35 3.82 -10.28 13.76
CA LEU A 35 4.07 -11.64 13.26
C LEU A 35 4.05 -12.71 14.35
N ALA A 36 4.41 -12.37 15.57
CA ALA A 36 4.39 -13.27 16.72
C ALA A 36 2.98 -13.46 17.29
N ASP A 37 2.03 -12.58 16.96
CA ASP A 37 0.66 -12.63 17.46
C ASP A 37 -0.27 -13.41 16.50
N PRO A 38 -0.79 -14.57 16.90
CA PRO A 38 -1.72 -15.33 16.07
C PRO A 38 -2.97 -14.56 15.67
N LYS A 39 -3.44 -13.62 16.50
CA LYS A 39 -4.63 -12.81 16.21
C LYS A 39 -4.42 -11.90 15.01
N PHE A 40 -3.21 -11.38 14.83
CA PHE A 40 -2.89 -10.56 13.67
C PHE A 40 -2.98 -11.37 12.36
N ARG A 41 -2.50 -12.61 12.38
CA ARG A 41 -2.60 -13.51 11.21
C ARG A 41 -4.05 -13.87 10.92
N THR A 42 -4.81 -14.25 11.94
CA THR A 42 -6.24 -14.55 11.80
C THR A 42 -7.00 -13.35 11.20
N GLU A 43 -6.79 -12.14 11.73
CA GLU A 43 -7.41 -10.92 11.18
C GLU A 43 -7.06 -10.70 9.70
N LEU A 44 -5.80 -10.90 9.31
CA LEU A 44 -5.38 -10.78 7.90
C LEU A 44 -6.02 -11.83 7.00
N ASP A 45 -6.12 -13.07 7.45
CA ASP A 45 -6.72 -14.17 6.70
C ASP A 45 -8.23 -13.96 6.53
N GLU A 46 -8.93 -13.54 7.59
CA GLU A 46 -10.34 -13.17 7.55
C GLU A 46 -10.62 -11.99 6.60
N LEU A 47 -9.83 -10.94 6.68
CA LEU A 47 -9.94 -9.79 5.79
C LEU A 47 -9.56 -10.16 4.36
N GLY A 48 -8.54 -10.98 4.18
CA GLY A 48 -8.12 -11.49 2.88
C GLY A 48 -9.24 -12.26 2.17
N SER A 49 -9.98 -13.09 2.89
CA SER A 49 -11.07 -13.88 2.34
C SER A 49 -12.38 -13.09 2.23
N SER A 50 -12.86 -12.50 3.33
CA SER A 50 -14.19 -11.88 3.40
C SER A 50 -14.27 -10.52 2.71
N TYR A 51 -13.17 -9.76 2.68
CA TYR A 51 -13.12 -8.44 2.09
C TYR A 51 -12.25 -8.38 0.84
N GLY A 52 -11.10 -9.08 0.83
CA GLY A 52 -10.17 -9.10 -0.29
C GLY A 52 -10.61 -9.97 -1.46
N GLY A 53 -11.41 -11.02 -1.20
CA GLY A 53 -11.85 -11.98 -2.22
C GLY A 53 -10.84 -13.11 -2.50
N ARG A 54 -10.00 -13.46 -1.52
CA ARG A 54 -9.07 -14.59 -1.63
C ARG A 54 -9.66 -15.90 -1.07
N PRO A 55 -9.25 -17.05 -1.64
CA PRO A 55 -8.39 -17.21 -2.83
C PRO A 55 -9.13 -16.88 -4.12
N THR A 56 -8.44 -16.24 -5.07
CA THR A 56 -9.01 -15.96 -6.39
C THR A 56 -9.09 -17.23 -7.22
N PRO A 57 -10.07 -17.37 -8.13
CA PRO A 57 -10.22 -18.56 -8.98
C PRO A 57 -9.03 -18.78 -9.93
N LEU A 58 -8.85 -20.03 -10.30
CA LEU A 58 -8.01 -20.46 -11.41
C LEU A 58 -8.93 -20.88 -12.56
N THR A 59 -9.04 -20.05 -13.59
CA THR A 59 -9.99 -20.24 -14.69
C THR A 59 -9.27 -20.79 -15.93
N PRO A 60 -9.72 -21.89 -16.54
CA PRO A 60 -9.14 -22.38 -17.78
C PRO A 60 -9.43 -21.40 -18.94
N ALA A 61 -8.47 -21.23 -19.83
CA ALA A 61 -8.55 -20.36 -21.01
C ALA A 61 -8.33 -21.19 -22.28
N GLU A 62 -9.18 -22.18 -22.52
CA GLU A 62 -9.05 -23.20 -23.55
C GLU A 62 -8.96 -22.62 -24.97
N ARG A 63 -9.73 -21.56 -25.24
CA ARG A 63 -9.79 -20.92 -26.58
C ARG A 63 -8.61 -19.98 -26.84
N PHE A 64 -7.88 -19.55 -25.81
CA PHE A 64 -6.79 -18.61 -25.97
C PHE A 64 -5.51 -19.27 -26.55
N ALA A 65 -5.24 -20.50 -26.17
CA ALA A 65 -4.07 -21.24 -26.64
C ALA A 65 -4.45 -22.69 -27.00
N PRO A 66 -5.02 -22.93 -28.20
CA PRO A 66 -5.41 -24.28 -28.62
C PRO A 66 -4.26 -25.28 -28.51
N GLY A 67 -4.56 -26.45 -27.98
CA GLY A 67 -3.58 -27.50 -27.77
C GLY A 67 -2.67 -27.34 -26.55
N LYS A 68 -2.85 -26.29 -25.76
CA LYS A 68 -2.13 -26.09 -24.50
C LYS A 68 -3.09 -25.91 -23.31
N ARG A 69 -2.66 -26.36 -22.14
CA ARG A 69 -3.40 -26.11 -20.90
C ARG A 69 -2.99 -24.76 -20.31
N LEU A 70 -3.78 -23.72 -20.57
CA LEU A 70 -3.59 -22.38 -20.02
C LEU A 70 -4.64 -22.09 -18.95
N TYR A 71 -4.20 -21.56 -17.83
CA TYR A 71 -5.06 -21.14 -16.73
C TYR A 71 -4.75 -19.71 -16.37
N LEU A 72 -5.80 -18.93 -16.06
CA LEU A 72 -5.72 -17.56 -15.58
C LEU A 72 -5.93 -17.53 -14.06
N LYS A 73 -4.93 -17.09 -13.32
CA LYS A 73 -5.11 -16.74 -11.91
C LYS A 73 -5.80 -15.39 -11.84
N ARG A 74 -7.08 -15.38 -11.46
CA ARG A 74 -8.00 -14.26 -11.61
C ARG A 74 -7.83 -13.19 -10.51
N GLU A 75 -6.67 -12.54 -10.45
CA GLU A 75 -6.40 -11.45 -9.49
C GLU A 75 -7.21 -10.16 -9.82
N ASP A 76 -7.81 -10.09 -11.00
CA ASP A 76 -8.79 -9.09 -11.40
C ASP A 76 -10.13 -9.18 -10.65
N LEU A 77 -10.42 -10.33 -10.03
CA LEU A 77 -11.61 -10.55 -9.21
C LEU A 77 -11.42 -10.17 -7.74
N LEU A 78 -10.23 -9.74 -7.35
CA LEU A 78 -10.04 -9.14 -6.03
C LEU A 78 -10.87 -7.86 -5.89
N HIS A 79 -11.30 -7.57 -4.68
CA HIS A 79 -11.90 -6.27 -4.37
C HIS A 79 -10.95 -5.15 -4.82
N THR A 80 -11.43 -4.14 -5.51
CA THR A 80 -10.71 -3.09 -6.27
C THR A 80 -10.18 -3.50 -7.65
N GLY A 81 -10.30 -4.77 -8.06
CA GLY A 81 -9.92 -5.24 -9.40
C GLY A 81 -8.42 -5.48 -9.60
N ALA A 82 -7.60 -5.49 -8.54
CA ALA A 82 -6.16 -5.70 -8.65
C ALA A 82 -5.52 -6.23 -7.35
N HIS A 83 -4.36 -6.89 -7.50
CA HIS A 83 -3.59 -7.46 -6.38
C HIS A 83 -3.08 -6.42 -5.34
N LYS A 84 -3.10 -5.14 -5.64
CA LYS A 84 -2.61 -4.06 -4.76
C LYS A 84 -3.34 -4.01 -3.42
N LEU A 85 -4.59 -4.47 -3.37
CA LEU A 85 -5.36 -4.54 -2.14
C LEU A 85 -4.69 -5.41 -1.07
N ASN A 86 -4.06 -6.52 -1.45
CA ASN A 86 -3.42 -7.41 -0.49
C ASN A 86 -2.34 -6.70 0.33
N ASN A 87 -1.48 -5.96 -0.38
CA ASN A 87 -0.42 -5.18 0.25
C ASN A 87 -1.01 -4.04 1.11
N ALA A 88 -1.94 -3.26 0.56
CA ALA A 88 -2.56 -2.15 1.26
C ALA A 88 -3.31 -2.63 2.54
N LEU A 89 -3.97 -3.78 2.47
CA LEU A 89 -4.69 -4.35 3.60
C LEU A 89 -3.76 -4.73 4.74
N GLY A 90 -2.68 -5.47 4.44
CA GLY A 90 -1.68 -5.85 5.46
C GLY A 90 -1.01 -4.64 6.11
N GLN A 91 -0.65 -3.63 5.30
CA GLN A 91 -0.06 -2.39 5.81
C GLN A 91 -1.04 -1.60 6.68
N ALA A 92 -2.32 -1.52 6.30
CA ALA A 92 -3.31 -0.78 7.07
C ALA A 92 -3.62 -1.46 8.42
N VAL A 93 -3.71 -2.79 8.46
CA VAL A 93 -3.88 -3.54 9.72
C VAL A 93 -2.69 -3.31 10.65
N LEU A 94 -1.47 -3.36 10.13
CA LEU A 94 -0.27 -3.07 10.91
C LEU A 94 -0.25 -1.61 11.40
N ALA A 95 -0.58 -0.64 10.53
CA ALA A 95 -0.63 0.77 10.88
C ALA A 95 -1.64 1.04 12.01
N ARG A 96 -2.83 0.43 11.95
CA ARG A 96 -3.83 0.49 13.04
C ARG A 96 -3.28 -0.04 14.35
N ARG A 97 -2.61 -1.20 14.31
CA ARG A 97 -1.99 -1.81 15.48
C ARG A 97 -0.94 -0.89 16.12
N LEU A 98 -0.22 -0.14 15.30
CA LEU A 98 0.75 0.88 15.73
C LEU A 98 0.11 2.23 16.10
N GLY A 99 -1.23 2.32 16.18
CA GLY A 99 -1.96 3.52 16.55
C GLY A 99 -1.87 4.65 15.51
N LYS A 100 -1.52 4.35 14.26
CA LYS A 100 -1.44 5.35 13.19
C LYS A 100 -2.84 5.67 12.67
N ARG A 101 -3.13 6.98 12.53
CA ARG A 101 -4.44 7.47 12.09
C ARG A 101 -4.43 7.97 10.65
N ARG A 102 -3.24 8.25 10.10
CA ARG A 102 -3.08 8.80 8.75
C ARG A 102 -2.12 7.96 7.91
N ILE A 103 -2.58 7.60 6.73
CA ILE A 103 -1.81 6.88 5.72
C ILE A 103 -1.45 7.83 4.59
N VAL A 104 -0.21 7.74 4.14
CA VAL A 104 0.29 8.50 3.00
C VAL A 104 0.79 7.53 1.95
N ALA A 105 0.23 7.60 0.76
CA ALA A 105 0.64 6.78 -0.38
C ALA A 105 1.09 7.62 -1.57
N GLU A 106 1.80 7.00 -2.48
CA GLU A 106 2.07 7.53 -3.80
C GLU A 106 1.57 6.55 -4.86
N THR A 107 1.14 7.07 -6.00
CA THR A 107 0.62 6.23 -7.08
C THR A 107 0.98 6.80 -8.45
N GLY A 108 1.22 5.94 -9.43
CA GLY A 108 1.37 6.28 -10.84
C GLY A 108 0.07 6.04 -11.58
N ALA A 109 -0.21 4.78 -11.94
CA ALA A 109 -1.43 4.38 -12.64
C ALA A 109 -2.72 4.46 -11.81
N GLY A 110 -2.65 4.81 -10.52
CA GLY A 110 -3.81 4.99 -9.66
C GLY A 110 -4.22 3.77 -8.86
N GLN A 111 -3.91 2.55 -9.28
CA GLN A 111 -4.39 1.33 -8.63
C GLN A 111 -3.92 1.16 -7.17
N HIS A 112 -2.68 1.54 -6.87
CA HIS A 112 -2.19 1.52 -5.49
C HIS A 112 -2.92 2.57 -4.63
N GLY A 113 -3.14 3.77 -5.18
CA GLY A 113 -3.91 4.82 -4.52
C GLY A 113 -5.35 4.38 -4.22
N VAL A 114 -6.03 3.78 -5.18
CA VAL A 114 -7.39 3.23 -4.97
C VAL A 114 -7.39 2.15 -3.89
N ALA A 115 -6.46 1.20 -3.92
CA ALA A 115 -6.36 0.17 -2.89
C ALA A 115 -6.12 0.76 -1.50
N THR A 116 -5.21 1.75 -1.39
CA THR A 116 -4.94 2.45 -0.12
C THR A 116 -6.15 3.22 0.37
N ALA A 117 -6.82 4.00 -0.51
CA ALA A 117 -8.04 4.71 -0.17
C ALA A 117 -9.14 3.75 0.32
N THR A 118 -9.29 2.60 -0.34
CA THR A 118 -10.27 1.56 0.01
C THR A 118 -10.04 1.02 1.44
N VAL A 119 -8.82 0.67 1.80
CA VAL A 119 -8.54 0.16 3.15
C VAL A 119 -8.60 1.26 4.20
N CYS A 120 -8.24 2.50 3.86
CA CYS A 120 -8.39 3.64 4.75
C CYS A 120 -9.87 3.93 5.05
N ALA A 121 -10.72 3.92 4.03
CA ALA A 121 -12.18 4.05 4.20
C ALA A 121 -12.75 2.92 5.08
N ARG A 122 -12.31 1.68 4.86
CA ARG A 122 -12.73 0.51 5.67
C ARG A 122 -12.41 0.66 7.14
N PHE A 123 -11.27 1.28 7.49
CA PHE A 123 -10.76 1.36 8.85
C PHE A 123 -10.90 2.75 9.50
N GLY A 124 -11.50 3.71 8.83
CA GLY A 124 -11.64 5.09 9.34
C GLY A 124 -10.30 5.80 9.50
N LEU A 125 -9.36 5.58 8.55
CA LEU A 125 -8.04 6.19 8.54
C LEU A 125 -8.03 7.36 7.56
N ASP A 126 -7.35 8.46 7.93
CA ASP A 126 -7.09 9.55 7.00
C ASP A 126 -6.18 9.09 5.86
N CYS A 127 -6.51 9.42 4.63
CA CYS A 127 -5.77 9.00 3.46
C CYS A 127 -5.33 10.18 2.60
N VAL A 128 -4.02 10.28 2.35
CA VAL A 128 -3.44 11.26 1.42
C VAL A 128 -2.66 10.51 0.33
N VAL A 129 -3.02 10.73 -0.92
CA VAL A 129 -2.37 10.08 -2.07
C VAL A 129 -1.69 11.12 -2.94
N TYR A 130 -0.38 11.00 -3.14
CA TYR A 130 0.38 11.84 -4.06
C TYR A 130 0.41 11.21 -5.45
N MET A 131 0.01 11.99 -6.48
CA MET A 131 -0.03 11.55 -7.86
C MET A 131 0.46 12.64 -8.82
N GLY A 132 1.21 12.28 -9.85
CA GLY A 132 1.65 13.24 -10.86
C GLY A 132 0.49 13.80 -11.66
N VAL A 133 0.49 15.09 -11.99
CA VAL A 133 -0.62 15.75 -12.72
C VAL A 133 -0.94 15.10 -14.05
N GLU A 134 0.07 14.62 -14.78
CA GLU A 134 -0.15 13.88 -16.03
C GLU A 134 -0.82 12.52 -15.80
N ASP A 135 -0.40 11.81 -14.74
CA ASP A 135 -1.01 10.55 -14.35
C ASP A 135 -2.46 10.77 -13.90
N MET A 136 -2.74 11.85 -13.15
CA MET A 136 -4.10 12.22 -12.75
C MET A 136 -5.01 12.45 -13.96
N ARG A 137 -4.52 13.17 -14.99
CA ARG A 137 -5.28 13.41 -16.21
C ARG A 137 -5.59 12.11 -16.96
N ARG A 138 -4.61 11.23 -17.11
CA ARG A 138 -4.74 9.94 -17.81
C ARG A 138 -5.63 8.94 -17.08
N GLN A 139 -5.62 9.02 -15.75
CA GLN A 139 -6.28 8.08 -14.86
C GLN A 139 -7.39 8.75 -14.02
N ALA A 140 -8.09 9.72 -14.62
CA ALA A 140 -9.16 10.47 -13.98
C ALA A 140 -10.19 9.58 -13.25
N PRO A 141 -10.63 8.41 -13.80
CA PRO A 141 -11.55 7.52 -13.08
C PRO A 141 -10.97 6.97 -11.75
N ASN A 142 -9.65 6.75 -11.66
CA ASN A 142 -9.03 6.32 -10.41
C ASN A 142 -8.92 7.48 -9.41
N VAL A 143 -8.70 8.71 -9.88
CA VAL A 143 -8.71 9.91 -9.04
C VAL A 143 -10.09 10.11 -8.41
N GLU A 144 -11.14 9.98 -9.21
CA GLU A 144 -12.53 10.06 -8.76
C GLU A 144 -12.84 8.98 -7.71
N ARG A 145 -12.48 7.72 -7.97
CA ARG A 145 -12.65 6.61 -7.00
C ARG A 145 -11.96 6.89 -5.67
N MET A 146 -10.74 7.42 -5.70
CA MET A 146 -10.03 7.80 -4.47
C MET A 146 -10.78 8.89 -3.71
N GLY A 147 -11.32 9.90 -4.41
CA GLY A 147 -12.14 10.96 -3.81
C GLY A 147 -13.42 10.43 -3.19
N LEU A 148 -14.16 9.55 -3.89
CA LEU A 148 -15.37 8.90 -3.38
C LEU A 148 -15.11 8.06 -2.11
N LEU A 149 -13.90 7.51 -1.98
CA LEU A 149 -13.45 6.77 -0.80
C LEU A 149 -12.93 7.68 0.33
N GLY A 150 -13.01 8.99 0.17
CA GLY A 150 -12.60 9.98 1.18
C GLY A 150 -11.10 10.28 1.21
N ALA A 151 -10.34 9.85 0.21
CA ALA A 151 -8.91 10.16 0.15
C ALA A 151 -8.66 11.54 -0.48
N GLU A 152 -7.72 12.29 0.09
CA GLU A 152 -7.19 13.52 -0.48
C GLU A 152 -6.14 13.17 -1.54
N VAL A 153 -6.42 13.47 -2.81
CA VAL A 153 -5.44 13.28 -3.89
C VAL A 153 -4.68 14.58 -4.12
N ARG A 154 -3.37 14.57 -3.86
CA ARG A 154 -2.48 15.73 -4.00
C ARG A 154 -1.67 15.68 -5.29
N PRO A 155 -1.79 16.68 -6.17
CA PRO A 155 -1.01 16.75 -7.38
C PRO A 155 0.48 16.99 -7.10
N VAL A 156 1.35 16.39 -7.91
CA VAL A 156 2.78 16.64 -7.93
C VAL A 156 3.15 17.22 -9.28
N GLU A 157 3.51 18.51 -9.29
CA GLU A 157 3.78 19.29 -10.49
C GLU A 157 5.26 19.37 -10.86
N PHE A 158 6.18 19.14 -9.90
CA PHE A 158 7.59 19.41 -10.04
C PHE A 158 8.41 18.29 -10.71
N GLY A 159 9.43 18.66 -11.45
CA GLY A 159 10.40 17.81 -12.11
C GLY A 159 9.81 17.07 -13.32
N THR A 160 10.35 15.89 -13.60
CA THR A 160 9.86 15.01 -14.66
C THR A 160 8.49 14.38 -14.36
N LYS A 161 7.84 14.81 -13.26
CA LYS A 161 6.59 14.21 -12.75
C LYS A 161 6.74 12.70 -12.48
N THR A 162 7.98 12.27 -12.13
CA THR A 162 8.34 10.86 -11.91
C THR A 162 8.09 10.40 -10.49
N LEU A 163 8.00 9.08 -10.30
CA LEU A 163 7.88 8.38 -9.03
C LEU A 163 8.91 8.83 -7.97
N ARG A 164 10.16 9.09 -8.38
CA ARG A 164 11.25 9.50 -7.48
C ARG A 164 10.95 10.81 -6.75
N ARG A 165 10.40 11.81 -7.45
CA ARG A 165 10.06 13.11 -6.83
C ARG A 165 8.78 13.05 -6.00
N ARG A 166 7.82 12.21 -6.38
CA ARG A 166 6.65 11.95 -5.54
C ARG A 166 7.04 11.36 -4.19
N ARG A 167 7.98 10.43 -4.17
CA ARG A 167 8.53 9.83 -2.93
C ARG A 167 9.21 10.87 -2.04
N ALA A 168 10.04 11.74 -2.59
CA ALA A 168 10.71 12.79 -1.85
C ALA A 168 9.70 13.74 -1.17
N ARG A 169 8.63 14.14 -1.87
CA ARG A 169 7.58 14.99 -1.30
C ARG A 169 6.79 14.27 -0.20
N ARG A 170 6.50 12.99 -0.38
CA ARG A 170 5.85 12.17 0.65
C ARG A 170 6.67 12.13 1.94
N SER A 171 7.97 11.89 1.84
CA SER A 171 8.88 11.89 2.98
C SER A 171 8.91 13.25 3.70
N ALA A 172 9.00 14.35 2.95
CA ALA A 172 8.98 15.70 3.51
C ALA A 172 7.66 16.02 4.25
N THR A 173 6.52 15.59 3.70
CA THR A 173 5.22 15.75 4.36
C THR A 173 5.12 14.91 5.63
N GLY A 174 5.70 13.70 5.62
CA GLY A 174 5.76 12.83 6.78
C GLY A 174 6.49 13.46 7.97
N LEU A 175 7.52 14.24 7.70
CA LEU A 175 8.33 14.92 8.73
C LEU A 175 7.64 16.14 9.37
N ARG A 176 6.69 16.77 8.65
CA ARG A 176 6.05 18.01 9.11
C ARG A 176 4.84 17.81 10.03
N THR A 177 4.37 16.61 10.20
CA THR A 177 3.18 16.34 11.02
C THR A 177 3.54 15.52 12.24
N SER A 178 3.09 15.95 13.41
CA SER A 178 3.31 15.29 14.71
C SER A 178 2.75 13.86 14.76
N SER A 179 1.78 13.53 13.92
CA SER A 179 1.38 12.14 13.65
C SER A 179 2.30 11.59 12.56
N ARG A 180 3.35 10.87 12.93
CA ARG A 180 4.27 10.22 11.99
C ARG A 180 3.49 9.28 11.07
N PRO A 181 3.35 9.58 9.75
CA PRO A 181 2.77 8.62 8.83
C PRO A 181 3.75 7.47 8.65
N ILE A 182 3.26 6.26 8.74
CA ILE A 182 3.98 5.10 8.23
C ILE A 182 3.31 4.73 6.92
N ILE A 183 4.12 4.64 5.86
CA ILE A 183 3.87 4.06 4.53
C ILE A 183 3.02 4.90 3.62
#